data_e1de9a6c935554b2798cbc410179d115
#
_entry.id   e1de9a6c935554b2798cbc410179d115
#
_cell.length_a   1.000
_cell.length_b   1.000
_cell.length_c   1.000
_cell.angle_alpha   90.00
_cell.angle_beta   90.00
_cell.angle_gamma   90.00
#
_symmetry.space_group_name_H-M   'P 1'
#
loop_
_entity.id
_entity.type
_entity.pdbx_description
1 polymer ?
#
loop_
_entity_poly.entity_id
_entity_poly.type
_entity_poly.pdbx_seq_one_letter_code
_entity_poly.pdbx_strand_id
1 'polypeptide(L)'
;MDWTRGGIDMDIPDKDLLAPGHRGCAGCGASIAVKLALNALGKNTVAISATGCLEVMTTPYPETSWEVPFIHVAFENSGAVASGVESALRIQGKDDVNVVAFGGDGGTVDIGLQY
;
A
#
# COMPACT_ATOMS: atom_id res chain seq x y z
N MET A 1 -10.03 9.93 -32.11
CA MET A 1 -9.11 9.81 -30.98
C MET A 1 -8.81 8.32 -30.82
N ASP A 2 -7.61 7.90 -31.16
CA ASP A 2 -7.23 6.48 -31.12
C ASP A 2 -6.76 6.16 -29.70
N TRP A 3 -7.63 5.59 -28.91
CA TRP A 3 -7.36 5.16 -27.53
C TRP A 3 -6.39 3.98 -27.44
N THR A 4 -5.99 3.42 -28.59
CA THR A 4 -5.12 2.24 -28.63
C THR A 4 -3.62 2.57 -28.63
N ARG A 5 -3.24 3.83 -28.72
CA ARG A 5 -1.84 4.28 -28.85
C ARG A 5 -1.34 5.14 -27.69
N GLY A 6 -1.95 5.10 -26.56
CA GLY A 6 -1.53 5.81 -25.37
C GLY A 6 -1.79 5.04 -24.10
N GLY A 7 -2.01 3.74 -24.20
CA GLY A 7 -2.17 2.88 -23.05
C GLY A 7 -0.87 2.88 -22.26
N ILE A 8 -0.93 3.29 -21.00
CA ILE A 8 0.07 2.94 -20.02
C ILE A 8 0.08 1.40 -20.02
N ASP A 9 1.16 0.82 -20.47
CA ASP A 9 1.40 -0.62 -20.37
C ASP A 9 1.58 -0.93 -18.89
N MET A 10 0.45 -1.06 -18.20
CA MET A 10 0.45 -1.50 -16.81
C MET A 10 0.68 -3.01 -16.85
N ASP A 11 1.86 -3.43 -16.44
CA ASP A 11 2.15 -4.82 -16.16
C ASP A 11 1.31 -5.25 -14.94
N ILE A 12 0.03 -5.55 -15.22
CA ILE A 12 -0.92 -5.99 -14.20
C ILE A 12 -0.47 -7.37 -13.76
N PRO A 13 -0.11 -7.56 -12.49
CA PRO A 13 0.34 -8.86 -12.00
C PRO A 13 -0.72 -9.93 -12.27
N ASP A 14 -0.30 -11.11 -12.70
CA ASP A 14 -1.16 -12.28 -12.87
C ASP A 14 -1.91 -12.69 -11.59
N LYS A 15 -1.41 -12.24 -10.45
CA LYS A 15 -1.97 -12.47 -9.13
C LYS A 15 -2.14 -11.13 -8.40
N ASP A 16 -3.30 -10.95 -7.79
CA ASP A 16 -3.56 -9.81 -6.93
C ASP A 16 -2.56 -9.74 -5.77
N LEU A 17 -1.99 -8.57 -5.54
CA LEU A 17 -1.02 -8.33 -4.46
C LEU A 17 -1.69 -8.04 -3.12
N LEU A 18 -3.01 -7.88 -3.10
CA LEU A 18 -3.85 -7.99 -1.92
C LEU A 18 -4.69 -9.26 -2.07
N ALA A 19 -4.36 -10.29 -1.30
CA ALA A 19 -5.00 -11.60 -1.38
C ALA A 19 -6.48 -11.54 -0.97
N PRO A 20 -7.34 -12.36 -1.58
CA PRO A 20 -8.72 -12.50 -1.12
C PRO A 20 -8.79 -13.14 0.26
N GLY A 21 -9.95 -13.01 0.91
CA GLY A 21 -10.20 -13.60 2.23
C GLY A 21 -9.91 -12.66 3.40
N HIS A 22 -9.58 -11.39 3.14
CA HIS A 22 -9.53 -10.37 4.18
C HIS A 22 -10.94 -10.12 4.79
N ARG A 23 -10.97 -9.51 5.97
CA ARG A 23 -12.20 -9.28 6.73
C ARG A 23 -12.88 -7.94 6.43
N GLY A 24 -12.58 -7.35 5.29
CA GLY A 24 -13.22 -6.11 4.83
C GLY A 24 -14.67 -6.34 4.43
N CYS A 25 -15.49 -5.29 4.57
CA CYS A 25 -16.89 -5.32 4.14
C CYS A 25 -16.99 -5.53 2.63
N ALA A 26 -18.06 -6.19 2.19
CA ALA A 26 -18.36 -6.31 0.76
C ALA A 26 -18.51 -4.90 0.16
N GLY A 27 -17.79 -4.63 -0.94
CA GLY A 27 -17.79 -3.32 -1.58
C GLY A 27 -17.00 -2.23 -0.85
N CYS A 28 -16.15 -2.59 0.12
CA CYS A 28 -15.31 -1.62 0.83
C CYS A 28 -14.38 -0.89 -0.13
N GLY A 29 -14.53 0.43 -0.24
CA GLY A 29 -13.70 1.27 -1.13
C GLY A 29 -12.21 1.24 -0.79
N ALA A 30 -11.86 1.08 0.49
CA ALA A 30 -10.47 1.01 0.92
C ALA A 30 -9.76 -0.23 0.35
N SER A 31 -10.37 -1.41 0.43
CA SER A 31 -9.79 -2.65 -0.13
C SER A 31 -9.66 -2.58 -1.65
N ILE A 32 -10.64 -2.00 -2.33
CA ILE A 32 -10.61 -1.80 -3.79
C ILE A 32 -9.46 -0.86 -4.17
N ALA A 33 -9.34 0.28 -3.50
CA ALA A 33 -8.30 1.27 -3.75
C ALA A 33 -6.89 0.69 -3.53
N VAL A 34 -6.68 -0.03 -2.42
CA VAL A 34 -5.40 -0.68 -2.12
C VAL A 34 -5.04 -1.73 -3.15
N LYS A 35 -5.99 -2.58 -3.54
CA LYS A 35 -5.78 -3.59 -4.57
C LYS A 35 -5.33 -2.96 -5.89
N LEU A 36 -6.03 -1.92 -6.34
CA LEU A 36 -5.67 -1.21 -7.57
C LEU A 36 -4.30 -0.53 -7.47
N ALA A 37 -4.02 0.11 -6.34
CA ALA A 37 -2.73 0.76 -6.12
C ALA A 37 -1.57 -0.26 -6.14
N LEU A 38 -1.69 -1.38 -5.43
CA LEU A 38 -0.66 -2.42 -5.41
C LEU A 38 -0.47 -3.06 -6.79
N ASN A 39 -1.55 -3.31 -7.52
CA ASN A 39 -1.45 -3.85 -8.87
C ASN A 39 -0.76 -2.89 -9.83
N ALA A 40 -0.98 -1.58 -9.67
CA ALA A 40 -0.29 -0.55 -10.47
C ALA A 40 1.20 -0.39 -10.09
N LEU A 41 1.53 -0.53 -8.80
CA LEU A 41 2.91 -0.41 -8.29
C LEU A 41 3.75 -1.67 -8.54
N GLY A 42 3.11 -2.83 -8.61
CA GLY A 42 3.78 -4.11 -8.83
C GLY A 42 4.41 -4.72 -7.58
N LYS A 43 5.07 -5.86 -7.78
CA LYS A 43 5.63 -6.69 -6.69
C LYS A 43 6.78 -6.03 -5.94
N ASN A 44 7.51 -5.15 -6.61
CA ASN A 44 8.69 -4.50 -6.03
C ASN A 44 8.28 -3.28 -5.22
N THR A 45 7.43 -3.51 -4.22
CA THR A 45 6.80 -2.48 -3.41
C THR A 45 6.88 -2.85 -1.93
N VAL A 46 7.21 -1.86 -1.09
CA VAL A 46 7.07 -1.94 0.37
C VAL A 46 5.84 -1.12 0.77
N ALA A 47 4.89 -1.75 1.40
CA ALA A 47 3.66 -1.11 1.87
C ALA A 47 3.76 -0.80 3.36
N ILE A 48 3.40 0.42 3.73
CA ILE A 48 3.29 0.87 5.12
C ILE A 48 1.83 1.24 5.37
N SER A 49 1.24 0.76 6.43
CA SER A 49 -0.12 1.12 6.80
C SER A 49 -0.20 1.59 8.24
N ALA A 50 -0.82 2.74 8.43
CA ALA A 50 -1.20 3.20 9.76
C ALA A 50 -2.27 2.29 10.36
N THR A 51 -2.32 2.19 11.68
CA THR A 51 -3.42 1.53 12.40
C THR A 51 -4.76 2.14 11.95
N GLY A 52 -5.69 1.29 11.61
CA GLY A 52 -7.03 1.71 11.16
C GLY A 52 -7.81 0.54 10.57
N CYS A 53 -8.97 0.83 9.99
CA CYS A 53 -9.83 -0.21 9.42
C CYS A 53 -9.08 -1.06 8.38
N LEU A 54 -8.28 -0.46 7.54
CA LEU A 54 -7.51 -1.16 6.51
C LEU A 54 -6.55 -2.19 7.13
N GLU A 55 -5.79 -1.78 8.12
CA GLU A 55 -4.86 -2.68 8.81
C GLU A 55 -5.62 -3.80 9.51
N VAL A 56 -6.62 -3.44 10.33
CA VAL A 56 -7.40 -4.42 11.13
C VAL A 56 -8.05 -5.51 10.27
N MET A 57 -8.56 -5.17 9.10
CA MET A 57 -9.22 -6.15 8.25
C MET A 57 -8.27 -7.01 7.41
N THR A 58 -7.01 -6.61 7.25
CA THR A 58 -6.07 -7.26 6.34
C THR A 58 -4.94 -8.02 7.03
N THR A 59 -4.76 -7.83 8.34
CA THR A 59 -3.63 -8.41 9.10
C THR A 59 -4.02 -9.23 10.33
N PRO A 60 -5.15 -9.96 10.38
CA PRO A 60 -5.46 -10.79 11.55
C PRO A 60 -4.46 -11.94 11.68
N TYR A 61 -3.92 -12.10 12.88
CA TYR A 61 -3.04 -13.25 13.20
C TYR A 61 -3.79 -14.58 13.04
N PRO A 62 -3.16 -15.62 12.48
CA PRO A 62 -1.78 -15.70 11.97
C PRO A 62 -1.64 -15.36 10.46
N GLU A 63 -2.64 -14.81 9.85
CA GLU A 63 -2.73 -14.59 8.40
C GLU A 63 -2.57 -13.12 8.05
N THR A 64 -2.13 -12.85 6.82
CA THR A 64 -2.10 -11.52 6.25
C THR A 64 -2.57 -11.58 4.80
N SER A 65 -3.24 -10.55 4.34
CA SER A 65 -3.65 -10.42 2.93
C SER A 65 -2.60 -9.75 2.05
N TRP A 66 -1.53 -9.24 2.63
CA TRP A 66 -0.48 -8.51 1.90
C TRP A 66 0.51 -9.48 1.27
N GLU A 67 0.61 -9.45 -0.06
CA GLU A 67 1.56 -10.26 -0.84
C GLU A 67 2.85 -9.49 -1.18
N VAL A 68 3.04 -8.34 -0.54
CA VAL A 68 4.25 -7.52 -0.60
C VAL A 68 4.79 -7.31 0.82
N PRO A 69 6.06 -6.93 1.00
CA PRO A 69 6.57 -6.51 2.30
C PRO A 69 5.68 -5.44 2.93
N PHE A 70 5.23 -5.67 4.15
CA PHE A 70 4.24 -4.84 4.82
C PHE A 70 4.72 -4.44 6.22
N ILE A 71 4.55 -3.17 6.55
CA ILE A 71 4.90 -2.62 7.87
C ILE A 71 3.66 -1.95 8.46
N HIS A 72 3.21 -2.45 9.62
CA HIS A 72 2.17 -1.82 10.41
C HIS A 72 2.80 -0.78 11.34
N VAL A 73 2.22 0.40 11.38
CA VAL A 73 2.70 1.53 12.18
C VAL A 73 1.55 2.20 12.93
N ALA A 74 1.86 3.05 13.89
CA ALA A 74 0.86 3.81 14.63
C ALA A 74 0.11 4.80 13.71
N PHE A 75 -1.00 5.32 14.20
CA PHE A 75 -1.90 6.20 13.44
C PHE A 75 -1.21 7.39 12.77
N GLU A 76 -0.22 7.96 13.45
CA GLU A 76 0.39 9.24 13.08
C GLU A 76 1.65 9.12 12.23
N ASN A 77 2.24 7.93 12.07
CA ASN A 77 3.61 7.86 11.57
C ASN A 77 3.82 7.05 10.27
N SER A 78 2.77 6.79 9.52
CA SER A 78 2.92 6.07 8.24
C SER A 78 3.81 6.84 7.24
N GLY A 79 3.66 8.14 7.15
CA GLY A 79 4.50 8.99 6.31
C GLY A 79 5.95 9.03 6.78
N ALA A 80 6.19 9.19 8.09
CA ALA A 80 7.53 9.20 8.67
C ALA A 80 8.28 7.89 8.44
N VAL A 81 7.59 6.75 8.64
CA VAL A 81 8.18 5.42 8.40
C VAL A 81 8.44 5.21 6.91
N ALA A 82 7.53 5.61 6.04
CA ALA A 82 7.74 5.54 4.59
C ALA A 82 8.97 6.34 4.16
N SER A 83 9.14 7.55 4.67
CA SER A 83 10.31 8.40 4.43
C SER A 83 11.61 7.72 4.89
N GLY A 84 11.59 7.08 6.08
CA GLY A 84 12.74 6.33 6.59
C GLY A 84 13.09 5.11 5.73
N VAL A 85 12.07 4.35 5.32
CA VAL A 85 12.26 3.19 4.42
C VAL A 85 12.81 3.62 3.07
N GLU A 86 12.28 4.68 2.47
CA GLU A 86 12.76 5.22 1.20
C GLU A 86 14.22 5.66 1.30
N SER A 87 14.58 6.38 2.35
CA SER A 87 15.94 6.81 2.60
C SER A 87 16.90 5.63 2.77
N ALA A 88 16.48 4.59 3.48
CA ALA A 88 17.28 3.38 3.66
C ALA A 88 17.49 2.62 2.34
N LEU A 89 16.47 2.48 1.52
CA LEU A 89 16.56 1.85 0.20
C LEU A 89 17.51 2.61 -0.72
N ARG A 90 17.42 3.93 -0.72
CA ARG A 90 18.32 4.80 -1.50
C ARG A 90 19.78 4.62 -1.10
N ILE A 91 20.08 4.57 0.20
CA ILE A 91 21.43 4.32 0.71
C ILE A 91 21.96 2.94 0.28
N GLN A 92 21.06 1.95 0.17
CA GLN A 92 21.38 0.60 -0.29
C GLN A 92 21.48 0.49 -1.83
N GLY A 93 21.22 1.56 -2.57
CA GLY A 93 21.21 1.56 -4.04
C GLY A 93 20.02 0.79 -4.65
N LYS A 94 18.92 0.69 -3.93
CA LYS A 94 17.67 0.02 -4.37
C LYS A 94 16.66 1.04 -4.83
N ASP A 95 16.97 1.77 -5.89
CA ASP A 95 16.16 2.87 -6.41
C ASP A 95 14.92 2.40 -7.19
N ASP A 96 14.81 1.11 -7.46
CA ASP A 96 13.71 0.48 -8.20
C ASP A 96 12.57 -0.03 -7.30
N VAL A 97 12.70 0.11 -5.98
CA VAL A 97 11.68 -0.32 -5.02
C VAL A 97 10.70 0.82 -4.74
N ASN A 98 9.42 0.57 -4.98
CA ASN A 98 8.37 1.51 -4.62
C ASN A 98 8.10 1.47 -3.11
N VAL A 99 7.87 2.62 -2.50
CA VAL A 99 7.43 2.75 -1.11
C VAL A 99 6.08 3.44 -1.09
N VAL A 100 5.08 2.80 -0.50
CA VAL A 100 3.73 3.35 -0.44
C VAL A 100 3.22 3.37 1.00
N ALA A 101 2.68 4.51 1.42
CA ALA A 101 2.03 4.67 2.72
C ALA A 101 0.51 4.75 2.54
N PHE A 102 -0.20 3.93 3.29
CA PHE A 102 -1.66 3.95 3.38
C PHE A 102 -2.06 4.52 4.74
N GLY A 103 -2.74 5.64 4.72
CA GLY A 103 -3.31 6.27 5.90
C GLY A 103 -4.81 6.45 5.72
N GLY A 104 -5.55 6.37 6.82
CA GLY A 104 -6.93 6.84 6.86
C GLY A 104 -6.99 8.37 6.89
N ASP A 105 -8.16 8.92 7.12
CA ASP A 105 -8.38 10.37 7.26
C ASP A 105 -7.52 10.97 8.39
N GLY A 106 -7.53 10.36 9.56
CA GLY A 106 -6.70 10.80 10.69
C GLY A 106 -5.20 10.71 10.41
N GLY A 107 -4.76 9.61 9.84
CA GLY A 107 -3.35 9.37 9.52
C GLY A 107 -2.83 10.17 8.33
N THR A 108 -3.72 10.81 7.57
CA THR A 108 -3.34 11.56 6.36
C THR A 108 -3.53 13.07 6.53
N VAL A 109 -4.68 13.51 7.07
CA VAL A 109 -5.04 14.94 7.08
C VAL A 109 -5.25 15.51 8.49
N ASP A 110 -5.00 14.74 9.53
CA ASP A 110 -5.11 15.17 10.93
C ASP A 110 -3.80 14.84 11.66
N ILE A 111 -3.78 13.82 12.51
CA ILE A 111 -2.62 13.50 13.36
C ILE A 111 -1.37 13.12 12.54
N GLY A 112 -1.52 12.59 11.36
CA GLY A 112 -0.42 12.23 10.45
C GLY A 112 0.04 13.33 9.50
N LEU A 113 -0.57 14.51 9.50
CA LEU A 113 -0.28 15.60 8.55
C LEU A 113 1.13 16.20 8.70
N GLN A 114 1.80 15.95 9.79
CA GLN A 114 3.12 16.51 10.12
C GLN A 114 4.29 15.91 9.32
N TYR A 115 4.06 14.95 8.43
CA TYR A 115 5.10 14.22 7.67
C TYR A 115 4.89 14.32 6.16
#